data_7708eb172df225dcfe5658a96a4ae95d
#
_entry.id   7708eb172df225dcfe5658a96a4ae95d
#
_cell.length_a   1.000
_cell.length_b   1.000
_cell.length_c   1.000
_cell.angle_alpha   90.00
_cell.angle_beta   90.00
_cell.angle_gamma   90.00
#
_symmetry.space_group_name_H-M   'P 1'
#
loop_
_entity.id
_entity.type
_entity.pdbx_description
1 polymer ?
#
loop_
_entity_poly.entity_id
_entity_poly.type
_entity_poly.pdbx_seq_one_letter_code
_entity_poly.pdbx_strand_id
1 'polypeptide(L)'
;MSARRVIVVFGFVIGSLVTVLAQLPTPTPALDRRGKPLPFGVPPYYLPEVPLGTGPYKAIMSQEKGLPEQVAYYPADLAKLGTRKLPIVTWGNGACIYAGNRFRQYLTEIASHGYLVIAGGPLADKELEVGPQENPAGRQGGAGPTGQASRGTAPAAPAAPDPANPPGRVTVPILKHAIDWAVEQNADAGSKFHDKLDTQHIVAMGQSCGGGLAVQQAVEDPRVTALGVWNSGAGLSARSGSAPIPLEKIKGPVLVITGSEKLDIAFGSGKSTFERINHVPVFYGWRDDLQHIGTYGAANGGELGQIAWKWLDWTTRGDQAAAKTFKGAACGLCKDPVWHVMKKKIDGQS
;
A
#
# COMPACT_ATOMS: atom_id res chain seq x y z
N MET A 1 -31.82 -82.08 6.41
CA MET A 1 -31.65 -80.77 7.09
C MET A 1 -30.88 -79.82 6.15
N SER A 2 -31.58 -78.93 5.45
CA SER A 2 -31.03 -78.10 4.40
C SER A 2 -30.75 -76.72 4.95
N ALA A 3 -29.51 -76.30 4.99
CA ALA A 3 -29.15 -74.92 5.43
C ALA A 3 -29.25 -73.96 4.25
N ARG A 4 -30.24 -73.04 4.32
CA ARG A 4 -30.36 -71.95 3.39
C ARG A 4 -29.35 -70.83 3.73
N ARG A 5 -28.46 -70.50 2.80
CA ARG A 5 -27.56 -69.34 2.89
C ARG A 5 -28.34 -68.10 2.40
N VAL A 6 -28.46 -67.11 3.26
CA VAL A 6 -28.96 -65.80 2.92
C VAL A 6 -27.78 -64.97 2.44
N ILE A 7 -27.85 -64.52 1.18
CA ILE A 7 -26.90 -63.57 0.59
C ILE A 7 -27.48 -62.15 0.82
N VAL A 8 -26.79 -61.35 1.67
CA VAL A 8 -27.11 -59.92 1.83
C VAL A 8 -26.27 -59.17 0.81
N VAL A 9 -26.95 -58.58 -0.18
CA VAL A 9 -26.32 -57.67 -1.16
C VAL A 9 -26.34 -56.28 -0.59
N PHE A 10 -25.14 -55.77 -0.21
CA PHE A 10 -24.94 -54.37 0.12
C PHE A 10 -24.88 -53.55 -1.18
N GLY A 11 -25.95 -52.81 -1.49
CA GLY A 11 -25.93 -51.83 -2.56
C GLY A 11 -25.17 -50.56 -2.11
N PHE A 12 -24.01 -50.31 -2.70
CA PHE A 12 -23.30 -49.06 -2.58
C PHE A 12 -24.02 -47.99 -3.45
N VAL A 13 -24.71 -47.07 -2.81
CA VAL A 13 -25.20 -45.85 -3.48
C VAL A 13 -24.02 -44.88 -3.53
N ILE A 14 -23.40 -44.74 -4.69
CA ILE A 14 -22.42 -43.70 -4.97
C ILE A 14 -23.22 -42.39 -5.18
N GLY A 15 -23.39 -41.62 -4.12
CA GLY A 15 -23.90 -40.29 -4.20
C GLY A 15 -22.86 -39.36 -4.84
N SER A 16 -23.08 -38.97 -6.09
CA SER A 16 -22.30 -37.93 -6.75
C SER A 16 -22.47 -36.61 -6.01
N LEU A 17 -21.49 -36.20 -5.23
CA LEU A 17 -21.41 -34.84 -4.68
C LEU A 17 -21.16 -33.89 -5.85
N VAL A 18 -22.22 -33.28 -6.37
CA VAL A 18 -22.10 -32.13 -7.29
C VAL A 18 -21.66 -30.95 -6.42
N THR A 19 -20.37 -30.65 -6.42
CA THR A 19 -19.86 -29.42 -5.82
C THR A 19 -20.32 -28.26 -6.70
N VAL A 20 -21.40 -27.60 -6.29
CA VAL A 20 -21.80 -26.33 -6.88
C VAL A 20 -20.74 -25.31 -6.44
N LEU A 21 -19.76 -25.06 -7.28
CA LEU A 21 -18.90 -23.88 -7.16
C LEU A 21 -19.83 -22.67 -7.33
N ALA A 22 -20.23 -22.08 -6.23
CA ALA A 22 -20.87 -20.78 -6.23
C ALA A 22 -19.89 -19.80 -6.89
N GLN A 23 -20.16 -19.44 -8.15
CA GLN A 23 -19.47 -18.36 -8.81
C GLN A 23 -19.73 -17.10 -7.98
N LEU A 24 -18.66 -16.57 -7.38
CA LEU A 24 -18.73 -15.25 -6.75
C LEU A 24 -19.26 -14.29 -7.82
N PRO A 25 -20.24 -13.46 -7.49
CA PRO A 25 -20.78 -12.50 -8.44
C PRO A 25 -19.62 -11.66 -8.96
N THR A 26 -19.46 -11.61 -10.28
CA THR A 26 -18.52 -10.69 -10.93
C THR A 26 -18.83 -9.29 -10.41
N PRO A 27 -17.86 -8.58 -9.83
CA PRO A 27 -18.13 -7.25 -9.32
C PRO A 27 -18.62 -6.37 -10.46
N THR A 28 -19.78 -5.76 -10.29
CA THR A 28 -20.31 -4.78 -11.23
C THR A 28 -19.26 -3.67 -11.39
N PRO A 29 -18.81 -3.37 -12.61
CA PRO A 29 -17.81 -2.33 -12.81
C PRO A 29 -18.35 -1.00 -12.26
N ALA A 30 -17.54 -0.31 -11.45
CA ALA A 30 -17.86 1.04 -11.03
C ALA A 30 -17.99 1.94 -12.27
N LEU A 31 -18.95 2.84 -12.28
CA LEU A 31 -19.19 3.76 -13.38
C LEU A 31 -18.67 5.15 -13.04
N ASP A 32 -18.15 5.88 -14.02
CA ASP A 32 -17.86 7.29 -13.90
C ASP A 32 -19.16 8.13 -13.85
N ARG A 33 -19.05 9.45 -13.66
CA ARG A 33 -20.20 10.36 -13.61
C ARG A 33 -21.03 10.39 -14.92
N ARG A 34 -20.51 9.84 -16.02
CA ARG A 34 -21.17 9.74 -17.32
C ARG A 34 -21.76 8.35 -17.57
N GLY A 35 -21.73 7.46 -16.56
CA GLY A 35 -22.21 6.09 -16.69
C GLY A 35 -21.26 5.17 -17.48
N LYS A 36 -20.02 5.58 -17.76
CA LYS A 36 -19.03 4.77 -18.44
C LYS A 36 -18.30 3.88 -17.43
N PRO A 37 -18.08 2.58 -17.70
CA PRO A 37 -17.29 1.72 -16.83
C PRO A 37 -15.91 2.31 -16.58
N LEU A 38 -15.54 2.43 -15.30
CA LEU A 38 -14.20 2.80 -14.90
C LEU A 38 -13.24 1.68 -15.26
N PRO A 39 -12.00 1.98 -15.67
CA PRO A 39 -10.98 0.97 -15.88
C PRO A 39 -10.83 0.09 -14.64
N PHE A 40 -10.56 -1.19 -14.84
CA PHE A 40 -10.32 -2.14 -13.74
C PHE A 40 -9.28 -1.57 -12.77
N GLY A 41 -9.59 -1.58 -11.48
CA GLY A 41 -8.68 -1.06 -10.44
C GLY A 41 -8.87 0.42 -10.07
N VAL A 42 -9.77 1.19 -10.73
CA VAL A 42 -10.22 2.48 -10.21
C VAL A 42 -11.30 2.22 -9.17
N PRO A 43 -11.01 2.33 -7.87
CA PRO A 43 -12.01 2.12 -6.86
C PRO A 43 -12.98 3.30 -6.83
N PRO A 44 -14.23 3.09 -6.47
CA PRO A 44 -15.00 4.15 -5.86
C PRO A 44 -14.27 4.48 -4.55
N TYR A 45 -13.61 5.65 -4.49
CA TYR A 45 -12.87 6.10 -3.30
C TYR A 45 -13.78 6.35 -2.10
N TYR A 46 -15.06 6.15 -2.25
CA TYR A 46 -16.10 6.34 -1.26
C TYR A 46 -17.06 5.15 -1.25
N LEU A 47 -16.60 4.04 -0.70
CA LEU A 47 -17.56 3.15 -0.10
C LEU A 47 -18.05 3.85 1.17
N PRO A 48 -19.38 3.99 1.37
CA PRO A 48 -19.94 4.69 2.54
C PRO A 48 -19.51 4.04 3.86
N GLU A 49 -19.10 2.78 3.82
CA GLU A 49 -18.64 2.03 4.97
C GLU A 49 -17.11 2.00 5.01
N VAL A 50 -16.52 2.33 6.15
CA VAL A 50 -15.12 2.07 6.41
C VAL A 50 -14.99 0.56 6.57
N PRO A 51 -14.15 -0.13 5.75
CA PRO A 51 -13.97 -1.56 5.90
C PRO A 51 -13.35 -1.86 7.27
N LEU A 52 -13.65 -3.03 7.82
CA LEU A 52 -13.08 -3.47 9.09
C LEU A 52 -11.80 -4.31 8.90
N GLY A 53 -11.50 -4.70 7.66
CA GLY A 53 -10.44 -5.62 7.30
C GLY A 53 -10.81 -7.09 7.53
N THR A 54 -9.99 -8.00 7.00
CA THR A 54 -10.17 -9.46 7.13
C THR A 54 -9.29 -10.09 8.20
N GLY A 55 -8.38 -9.32 8.77
CA GLY A 55 -7.48 -9.78 9.83
C GLY A 55 -8.19 -10.08 11.17
N PRO A 56 -7.46 -10.56 12.16
CA PRO A 56 -8.01 -10.95 13.45
C PRO A 56 -8.55 -9.77 14.28
N TYR A 57 -8.22 -8.53 13.89
CA TYR A 57 -8.63 -7.33 14.60
C TYR A 57 -9.53 -6.46 13.70
N LYS A 58 -10.69 -6.07 14.19
CA LYS A 58 -11.44 -4.99 13.53
C LYS A 58 -10.61 -3.72 13.57
N ALA A 59 -10.32 -3.13 12.42
CA ALA A 59 -9.53 -1.91 12.35
C ALA A 59 -10.42 -0.67 12.20
N ILE A 60 -9.90 0.47 12.65
CA ILE A 60 -10.51 1.78 12.48
C ILE A 60 -9.54 2.74 11.80
N MET A 61 -10.10 3.79 11.24
CA MET A 61 -9.43 4.96 10.69
C MET A 61 -9.74 6.16 11.58
N SER A 62 -8.73 6.92 11.97
CA SER A 62 -8.87 8.05 12.89
C SER A 62 -7.92 9.20 12.57
N GLN A 63 -8.41 10.42 12.78
CA GLN A 63 -7.57 11.61 12.86
C GLN A 63 -7.11 11.76 14.31
N GLU A 64 -5.85 11.47 14.57
CA GLU A 64 -5.31 11.49 15.93
C GLU A 64 -4.80 12.88 16.33
N LYS A 65 -4.88 13.17 17.64
CA LYS A 65 -4.25 14.37 18.19
C LYS A 65 -2.73 14.32 17.95
N GLY A 66 -2.18 15.40 17.45
CA GLY A 66 -0.77 15.48 17.07
C GLY A 66 -0.46 14.98 15.65
N LEU A 67 -1.46 14.48 14.91
CA LEU A 67 -1.34 14.11 13.49
C LEU A 67 -2.27 14.95 12.60
N PRO A 68 -2.10 16.28 12.53
CA PRO A 68 -3.01 17.13 11.74
C PRO A 68 -2.93 16.88 10.24
N GLU A 69 -1.80 16.35 9.76
CA GLU A 69 -1.51 16.10 8.34
C GLU A 69 -1.42 14.60 8.01
N GLN A 70 -1.95 13.72 8.86
CA GLN A 70 -1.94 12.28 8.66
C GLN A 70 -3.23 11.65 9.20
N VAL A 71 -3.56 10.47 8.69
CA VAL A 71 -4.64 9.61 9.20
C VAL A 71 -4.05 8.30 9.69
N ALA A 72 -4.41 7.89 10.90
CA ALA A 72 -3.99 6.64 11.50
C ALA A 72 -5.02 5.53 11.31
N TYR A 73 -4.56 4.31 11.04
CA TYR A 73 -5.34 3.08 10.94
C TYR A 73 -4.76 2.07 11.92
N TYR A 74 -5.58 1.49 12.77
CA TYR A 74 -5.13 0.55 13.79
C TYR A 74 -6.29 -0.30 14.33
N PRO A 75 -6.03 -1.42 15.05
CA PRO A 75 -7.05 -2.20 15.71
C PRO A 75 -7.92 -1.36 16.65
N ALA A 76 -9.23 -1.41 16.49
CA ALA A 76 -10.19 -0.62 17.29
C ALA A 76 -10.10 -0.90 18.80
N ASP A 77 -9.78 -2.13 19.15
CA ASP A 77 -9.63 -2.59 20.53
C ASP A 77 -8.17 -3.01 20.78
N LEU A 78 -7.39 -2.08 21.30
CA LEU A 78 -5.97 -2.29 21.61
C LEU A 78 -5.75 -3.25 22.80
N ALA A 79 -6.77 -3.52 23.62
CA ALA A 79 -6.66 -4.49 24.71
C ALA A 79 -6.62 -5.94 24.17
N LYS A 80 -7.25 -6.20 23.01
CA LYS A 80 -7.20 -7.50 22.33
C LYS A 80 -5.83 -7.87 21.81
N LEU A 81 -4.89 -6.94 21.72
CA LEU A 81 -3.51 -7.24 21.33
C LEU A 81 -2.81 -8.15 22.36
N GLY A 82 -3.22 -8.13 23.63
CA GLY A 82 -2.49 -8.79 24.71
C GLY A 82 -1.07 -8.25 24.81
N THR A 83 -0.08 -9.12 24.65
CA THR A 83 1.36 -8.77 24.63
C THR A 83 1.88 -8.40 23.24
N ARG A 84 1.08 -8.55 22.17
CA ARG A 84 1.48 -8.22 20.81
C ARG A 84 1.60 -6.71 20.66
N LYS A 85 2.70 -6.27 20.05
CA LYS A 85 2.91 -4.87 19.67
C LYS A 85 2.57 -4.66 18.20
N LEU A 86 2.19 -3.44 17.84
CA LEU A 86 1.88 -3.00 16.48
C LEU A 86 3.15 -2.49 15.80
N PRO A 87 3.73 -3.16 14.81
CA PRO A 87 4.73 -2.54 13.96
C PRO A 87 4.13 -1.31 13.26
N ILE A 88 4.99 -0.34 12.95
CA ILE A 88 4.60 0.96 12.41
C ILE A 88 4.78 0.93 10.89
N VAL A 89 3.75 1.35 10.16
CA VAL A 89 3.79 1.50 8.70
C VAL A 89 3.48 2.96 8.36
N THR A 90 4.35 3.63 7.62
CA THR A 90 4.04 4.91 7.00
C THR A 90 3.58 4.71 5.57
N TRP A 91 2.62 5.50 5.10
CA TRP A 91 2.05 5.38 3.77
C TRP A 91 2.04 6.69 3.01
N GLY A 92 2.69 6.70 1.85
CA GLY A 92 2.63 7.79 0.87
C GLY A 92 1.57 7.54 -0.20
N ASN A 93 0.68 8.50 -0.42
CA ASN A 93 -0.40 8.36 -1.40
C ASN A 93 0.07 8.56 -2.85
N GLY A 94 -0.59 7.88 -3.80
CA GLY A 94 -0.44 8.15 -5.22
C GLY A 94 -0.72 9.60 -5.58
N ALA A 95 -0.06 10.12 -6.60
CA ALA A 95 -0.05 11.54 -6.98
C ALA A 95 0.37 12.47 -5.82
N CYS A 96 0.90 11.94 -4.72
CA CYS A 96 1.18 12.64 -3.47
C CYS A 96 -0.05 13.42 -2.94
N ILE A 97 -1.26 12.88 -3.16
CA ILE A 97 -2.52 13.52 -2.77
C ILE A 97 -2.58 13.67 -1.25
N TYR A 98 -2.93 14.88 -0.82
CA TYR A 98 -3.04 15.28 0.58
C TYR A 98 -4.39 14.84 1.19
N ALA A 99 -4.60 13.51 1.24
CA ALA A 99 -5.81 12.87 1.74
C ALA A 99 -5.46 11.51 2.33
N GLY A 100 -5.32 11.43 3.65
CA GLY A 100 -4.88 10.23 4.37
C GLY A 100 -5.87 9.06 4.27
N ASN A 101 -7.14 9.31 3.94
CA ASN A 101 -8.18 8.30 3.79
C ASN A 101 -8.35 7.78 2.34
N ARG A 102 -7.46 8.18 1.42
CA ARG A 102 -7.57 7.79 0.00
C ARG A 102 -7.48 6.27 -0.22
N PHE A 103 -6.60 5.61 0.48
CA PHE A 103 -6.34 4.17 0.34
C PHE A 103 -6.98 3.34 1.47
N ARG A 104 -8.09 3.83 2.07
CA ARG A 104 -8.68 3.24 3.27
C ARG A 104 -8.97 1.74 3.18
N GLN A 105 -9.39 1.22 2.03
CA GLN A 105 -9.65 -0.22 1.86
C GLN A 105 -8.39 -1.05 2.11
N TYR A 106 -7.30 -0.64 1.50
CA TYR A 106 -6.00 -1.29 1.59
C TYR A 106 -5.34 -1.09 2.96
N LEU A 107 -5.39 0.14 3.50
CA LEU A 107 -4.73 0.46 4.77
C LEU A 107 -5.47 -0.13 5.96
N THR A 108 -6.80 -0.19 5.91
CA THR A 108 -7.60 -0.87 6.94
C THR A 108 -7.34 -2.38 6.93
N GLU A 109 -7.17 -3.00 5.75
CA GLU A 109 -6.77 -4.40 5.67
C GLU A 109 -5.46 -4.65 6.41
N ILE A 110 -4.41 -3.88 6.12
CA ILE A 110 -3.12 -3.99 6.82
C ILE A 110 -3.31 -3.81 8.33
N ALA A 111 -4.01 -2.76 8.75
CA ALA A 111 -4.24 -2.47 10.16
C ALA A 111 -5.00 -3.60 10.88
N SER A 112 -5.93 -4.28 10.19
CA SER A 112 -6.68 -5.42 10.75
C SER A 112 -5.80 -6.63 11.08
N HIS A 113 -4.61 -6.71 10.48
CA HIS A 113 -3.59 -7.71 10.80
C HIS A 113 -2.67 -7.30 11.97
N GLY A 114 -3.01 -6.20 12.66
CA GLY A 114 -2.32 -5.76 13.87
C GLY A 114 -1.12 -4.86 13.57
N TYR A 115 -1.33 -3.85 12.77
CA TYR A 115 -0.36 -2.78 12.44
C TYR A 115 -0.93 -1.42 12.83
N LEU A 116 -0.05 -0.48 13.18
CA LEU A 116 -0.34 0.94 13.13
C LEU A 116 0.10 1.45 11.76
N VAL A 117 -0.86 1.84 10.92
CA VAL A 117 -0.58 2.44 9.61
C VAL A 117 -0.89 3.93 9.65
N ILE A 118 0.05 4.78 9.28
CA ILE A 118 -0.12 6.24 9.29
C ILE A 118 0.07 6.75 7.86
N ALA A 119 -1.02 7.20 7.26
CA ALA A 119 -1.05 7.72 5.90
C ALA A 119 -0.91 9.23 5.86
N GLY A 120 -0.08 9.74 4.95
CA GLY A 120 0.09 11.18 4.74
C GLY A 120 -1.19 11.85 4.21
N GLY A 121 -1.45 13.05 4.70
CA GLY A 121 -2.63 13.87 4.43
C GLY A 121 -3.71 13.73 5.51
N PRO A 122 -4.48 14.81 5.78
CA PRO A 122 -5.58 14.79 6.74
C PRO A 122 -6.72 13.89 6.29
N LEU A 123 -7.70 13.69 7.17
CA LEU A 123 -8.97 13.08 6.80
C LEU A 123 -9.70 14.02 5.85
N ALA A 124 -9.80 13.62 4.59
CA ALA A 124 -10.49 14.38 3.58
C ALA A 124 -12.00 14.12 3.62
N ASP A 125 -12.77 15.19 3.42
CA ASP A 125 -14.22 15.11 3.27
C ASP A 125 -14.62 14.30 2.03
N LYS A 126 -15.89 13.87 1.98
CA LYS A 126 -16.47 12.99 0.94
C LYS A 126 -16.31 13.51 -0.50
N GLU A 127 -15.93 14.75 -0.69
CA GLU A 127 -15.89 15.44 -1.98
C GLU A 127 -14.55 15.38 -2.70
N LEU A 128 -13.51 14.77 -2.12
CA LEU A 128 -12.30 14.44 -2.88
C LEU A 128 -12.59 13.28 -3.86
N GLU A 129 -13.57 13.50 -4.70
CA GLU A 129 -13.73 12.73 -5.92
C GLU A 129 -12.49 12.93 -6.78
N VAL A 130 -11.70 11.89 -6.84
CA VAL A 130 -10.66 11.81 -7.86
C VAL A 130 -11.39 11.67 -9.17
N GLY A 131 -11.53 12.78 -9.87
CA GLY A 131 -11.85 12.75 -11.28
C GLY A 131 -10.88 11.82 -12.00
N PRO A 132 -11.24 11.26 -13.17
CA PRO A 132 -10.30 10.50 -13.97
C PRO A 132 -9.03 11.33 -14.09
N GLN A 133 -7.88 10.75 -13.74
CA GLN A 133 -6.60 11.40 -13.99
C GLN A 133 -6.55 11.61 -15.50
N GLU A 134 -6.68 12.85 -15.92
CA GLU A 134 -6.35 13.22 -17.29
C GLU A 134 -4.88 12.82 -17.49
N ASN A 135 -4.67 12.02 -18.50
CA ASN A 135 -3.39 11.48 -18.89
C ASN A 135 -2.37 12.64 -18.99
N PRO A 136 -1.28 12.68 -18.19
CA PRO A 136 -0.32 13.76 -18.25
C PRO A 136 0.39 13.89 -19.61
N ALA A 137 0.23 12.92 -20.52
CA ALA A 137 0.73 12.99 -21.89
C ALA A 137 -0.02 14.02 -22.77
N GLY A 138 -1.11 14.62 -22.32
CA GLY A 138 -1.90 15.63 -23.08
C GLY A 138 -1.53 17.08 -22.85
N ARG A 139 -0.63 17.43 -21.95
CA ARG A 139 -0.14 18.81 -21.81
C ARG A 139 1.05 19.09 -22.73
N GLN A 140 0.78 19.15 -24.01
CA GLN A 140 1.61 19.92 -24.93
C GLN A 140 1.36 21.41 -24.68
N GLY A 141 2.46 22.16 -24.55
CA GLY A 141 2.52 23.55 -24.16
C GLY A 141 1.50 24.48 -24.84
N GLY A 142 0.62 25.03 -24.05
CA GLY A 142 -0.12 26.23 -24.38
C GLY A 142 0.60 27.44 -23.80
N ALA A 143 1.21 28.26 -24.65
CA ALA A 143 1.74 29.56 -24.30
C ALA A 143 0.58 30.44 -23.80
N GLY A 144 0.64 30.87 -22.55
CA GLY A 144 -0.31 31.83 -21.97
C GLY A 144 -0.06 33.25 -22.53
N PRO A 145 -1.10 34.07 -22.68
CA PRO A 145 -0.97 35.43 -23.19
C PRO A 145 -0.25 36.35 -22.20
N THR A 146 0.68 37.11 -22.72
CA THR A 146 1.39 38.19 -22.06
C THR A 146 0.42 39.35 -21.78
N GLY A 147 -0.07 39.47 -20.52
CA GLY A 147 -0.78 40.60 -20.03
C GLY A 147 0.12 41.42 -19.09
N GLN A 148 0.53 42.64 -19.53
CA GLN A 148 1.14 43.62 -18.67
C GLN A 148 0.11 44.10 -17.66
N ALA A 149 0.36 43.92 -16.36
CA ALA A 149 -0.38 44.55 -15.28
C ALA A 149 0.50 45.54 -14.54
N SER A 150 -0.06 46.70 -14.35
CA SER A 150 0.48 47.91 -13.73
C SER A 150 0.94 47.69 -12.28
N ARG A 151 2.08 48.33 -11.93
CA ARG A 151 2.66 48.38 -10.59
C ARG A 151 1.75 49.16 -9.62
N GLY A 152 1.11 48.42 -8.70
CA GLY A 152 0.62 48.93 -7.44
C GLY A 152 1.46 48.33 -6.31
N THR A 153 1.88 49.16 -5.35
CA THR A 153 2.62 48.74 -4.15
C THR A 153 1.74 47.82 -3.30
N ALA A 154 1.96 46.52 -3.41
CA ALA A 154 1.30 45.48 -2.59
C ALA A 154 2.08 45.26 -1.30
N PRO A 155 1.41 44.90 -0.16
CA PRO A 155 2.07 44.42 1.04
C PRO A 155 2.94 43.21 0.71
N ALA A 156 4.03 43.03 1.47
CA ALA A 156 5.00 41.94 1.24
C ALA A 156 4.26 40.62 1.01
N ALA A 157 4.47 40.03 -0.16
CA ALA A 157 3.88 38.74 -0.49
C ALA A 157 4.36 37.68 0.54
N PRO A 158 3.48 36.77 0.99
CA PRO A 158 3.90 35.64 1.81
C PRO A 158 5.05 34.93 1.10
N ALA A 159 6.03 34.44 1.88
CA ALA A 159 7.19 33.75 1.34
C ALA A 159 6.73 32.69 0.34
N ALA A 160 7.40 32.63 -0.82
CA ALA A 160 7.07 31.62 -1.84
C ALA A 160 7.08 30.24 -1.19
N PRO A 161 6.09 29.36 -1.46
CA PRO A 161 6.05 28.02 -0.90
C PRO A 161 7.37 27.31 -1.17
N ASP A 162 7.91 26.63 -0.13
CA ASP A 162 9.10 25.81 -0.29
C ASP A 162 8.85 24.79 -1.43
N PRO A 163 9.62 24.87 -2.51
CA PRO A 163 9.42 23.98 -3.63
C PRO A 163 9.68 22.50 -3.27
N ALA A 164 10.37 22.21 -2.19
CA ALA A 164 10.55 20.84 -1.66
C ALA A 164 9.31 20.35 -0.88
N ASN A 165 8.49 21.29 -0.40
CA ASN A 165 7.32 20.99 0.43
C ASN A 165 6.10 21.81 -0.04
N PRO A 166 5.56 21.55 -1.24
CA PRO A 166 4.43 22.31 -1.75
C PRO A 166 3.18 22.08 -0.89
N PRO A 167 2.44 23.14 -0.53
CA PRO A 167 1.23 23.03 0.28
C PRO A 167 0.20 22.12 -0.40
N GLY A 168 -0.52 21.34 0.41
CA GLY A 168 -1.57 20.42 -0.08
C GLY A 168 -1.04 19.17 -0.79
N ARG A 169 0.20 18.77 -0.51
CA ARG A 169 0.77 17.49 -0.96
C ARG A 169 1.44 16.74 0.17
N VAL A 170 1.42 15.41 0.09
CA VAL A 170 2.22 14.56 0.97
C VAL A 170 3.70 14.72 0.61
N THR A 171 4.54 14.82 1.64
CA THR A 171 5.99 15.00 1.52
C THR A 171 6.73 14.07 2.48
N VAL A 172 8.05 13.93 2.32
CA VAL A 172 8.87 13.11 3.24
C VAL A 172 8.81 13.61 4.69
N PRO A 173 8.88 14.93 4.98
CA PRO A 173 8.71 15.42 6.35
C PRO A 173 7.40 14.97 7.02
N ILE A 174 6.27 14.97 6.29
CA ILE A 174 4.97 14.48 6.79
C ILE A 174 5.07 12.99 7.18
N LEU A 175 5.72 12.17 6.34
CA LEU A 175 5.92 10.75 6.62
C LEU A 175 6.91 10.49 7.78
N LYS A 176 7.93 11.33 7.94
CA LYS A 176 8.86 11.25 9.09
C LYS A 176 8.18 11.66 10.38
N HIS A 177 7.37 12.71 10.37
CA HIS A 177 6.55 13.14 11.52
C HIS A 177 5.62 12.01 12.01
N ALA A 178 5.09 11.17 11.11
CA ALA A 178 4.30 10.00 11.48
C ALA A 178 5.09 9.01 12.36
N ILE A 179 6.38 8.81 12.07
CA ILE A 179 7.27 7.98 12.90
C ILE A 179 7.55 8.65 14.25
N ASP A 180 7.87 9.95 14.24
CA ASP A 180 8.18 10.71 15.45
C ASP A 180 6.99 10.65 16.41
N TRP A 181 5.78 10.95 15.92
CA TRP A 181 4.56 10.85 16.70
C TRP A 181 4.33 9.44 17.26
N ALA A 182 4.50 8.39 16.47
CA ALA A 182 4.28 7.02 16.94
C ALA A 182 5.28 6.64 18.07
N VAL A 183 6.53 7.03 17.93
CA VAL A 183 7.57 6.81 18.99
C VAL A 183 7.20 7.55 20.26
N GLU A 184 6.79 8.81 20.16
CA GLU A 184 6.33 9.63 21.30
C GLU A 184 5.11 9.01 21.96
N GLN A 185 4.09 8.60 21.19
CA GLN A 185 2.90 7.96 21.72
C GLN A 185 3.17 6.64 22.44
N ASN A 186 4.15 5.87 21.95
CA ASN A 186 4.54 4.63 22.62
C ASN A 186 5.24 4.89 23.97
N ALA A 187 5.94 6.00 24.11
CA ALA A 187 6.64 6.40 25.34
C ALA A 187 5.73 7.11 26.35
N ASP A 188 4.68 7.80 25.89
CA ASP A 188 3.77 8.58 26.73
C ASP A 188 2.83 7.68 27.53
N ALA A 189 2.97 7.65 28.87
CA ALA A 189 2.11 6.88 29.77
C ALA A 189 0.64 7.30 29.72
N GLY A 190 0.31 8.51 29.25
CA GLY A 190 -1.07 9.00 29.06
C GLY A 190 -1.67 8.59 27.74
N SER A 191 -0.88 8.02 26.82
CA SER A 191 -1.35 7.61 25.50
C SER A 191 -2.04 6.23 25.54
N LYS A 192 -3.08 6.07 24.72
CA LYS A 192 -3.68 4.74 24.46
C LYS A 192 -2.71 3.78 23.77
N PHE A 193 -1.65 4.30 23.15
CA PHE A 193 -0.60 3.53 22.48
C PHE A 193 0.60 3.21 23.36
N HIS A 194 0.58 3.65 24.64
CA HIS A 194 1.67 3.40 25.57
C HIS A 194 2.04 1.91 25.60
N ASP A 195 3.33 1.60 25.35
CA ASP A 195 3.85 0.22 25.25
C ASP A 195 3.14 -0.72 24.27
N LYS A 196 2.34 -0.19 23.34
CA LYS A 196 1.60 -0.96 22.34
C LYS A 196 2.26 -1.01 20.98
N LEU A 197 3.25 -0.14 20.71
CA LEU A 197 3.88 -0.04 19.40
C LEU A 197 5.24 -0.75 19.37
N ASP A 198 5.52 -1.39 18.24
CA ASP A 198 6.82 -1.97 17.96
C ASP A 198 7.68 -0.96 17.19
N THR A 199 8.39 -0.14 17.95
CA THR A 199 9.25 0.92 17.40
C THR A 199 10.54 0.38 16.78
N GLN A 200 10.80 -0.92 16.88
CA GLN A 200 11.96 -1.58 16.24
C GLN A 200 11.63 -2.02 14.80
N HIS A 201 10.34 -2.12 14.45
CA HIS A 201 9.90 -2.51 13.11
C HIS A 201 9.06 -1.39 12.51
N ILE A 202 9.72 -0.53 11.72
CA ILE A 202 9.12 0.60 11.01
C ILE A 202 9.26 0.36 9.51
N VAL A 203 8.14 0.36 8.79
CA VAL A 203 8.11 0.08 7.37
C VAL A 203 7.61 1.30 6.60
N ALA A 204 8.41 1.79 5.67
CA ALA A 204 7.98 2.84 4.74
C ALA A 204 7.28 2.20 3.54
N MET A 205 6.08 2.66 3.20
CA MET A 205 5.32 2.15 2.06
C MET A 205 4.65 3.28 1.30
N GLY A 206 4.34 3.05 0.03
CA GLY A 206 3.57 4.02 -0.74
C GLY A 206 3.33 3.60 -2.18
N GLN A 207 2.34 4.24 -2.81
CA GLN A 207 1.95 3.99 -4.18
C GLN A 207 2.33 5.17 -5.08
N SER A 208 2.84 4.91 -6.28
CA SER A 208 3.14 5.93 -7.30
C SER A 208 4.05 7.03 -6.73
N CYS A 209 3.64 8.30 -6.79
CA CYS A 209 4.35 9.42 -6.17
C CYS A 209 4.71 9.12 -4.71
N GLY A 210 3.78 8.59 -3.93
CA GLY A 210 4.01 8.22 -2.52
C GLY A 210 5.00 7.07 -2.35
N GLY A 211 5.10 6.15 -3.31
CA GLY A 211 6.11 5.11 -3.33
C GLY A 211 7.52 5.68 -3.51
N GLY A 212 7.67 6.70 -4.34
CA GLY A 212 8.92 7.45 -4.45
C GLY A 212 9.29 8.17 -3.15
N LEU A 213 8.30 8.74 -2.44
CA LEU A 213 8.51 9.34 -1.11
C LEU A 213 8.92 8.28 -0.06
N ALA A 214 8.31 7.08 -0.11
CA ALA A 214 8.68 5.97 0.78
C ALA A 214 10.13 5.52 0.56
N VAL A 215 10.60 5.46 -0.70
CA VAL A 215 12.01 5.21 -1.03
C VAL A 215 12.90 6.29 -0.42
N GLN A 216 12.55 7.55 -0.60
CA GLN A 216 13.32 8.67 -0.05
C GLN A 216 13.32 8.63 1.49
N GLN A 217 12.17 8.37 2.12
CA GLN A 217 12.08 8.21 3.57
C GLN A 217 12.99 7.09 4.08
N ALA A 218 12.99 5.93 3.42
CA ALA A 218 13.84 4.79 3.82
C ALA A 218 15.35 5.08 3.69
N VAL A 219 15.72 5.98 2.79
CA VAL A 219 17.10 6.43 2.62
C VAL A 219 17.51 7.47 3.68
N GLU A 220 16.57 8.35 4.07
CA GLU A 220 16.84 9.47 4.98
C GLU A 220 16.63 9.13 6.47
N ASP A 221 15.70 8.22 6.78
CA ASP A 221 15.37 7.86 8.16
C ASP A 221 15.93 6.47 8.51
N PRO A 222 16.99 6.42 9.35
CA PRO A 222 17.65 5.17 9.71
C PRO A 222 16.78 4.22 10.56
N ARG A 223 15.62 4.66 11.04
CA ARG A 223 14.67 3.85 11.80
C ARG A 223 13.83 2.94 10.89
N VAL A 224 13.77 3.24 9.58
CA VAL A 224 13.05 2.41 8.62
C VAL A 224 13.77 1.09 8.41
N THR A 225 13.11 -0.01 8.73
CA THR A 225 13.67 -1.37 8.72
C THR A 225 13.22 -2.22 7.55
N ALA A 226 12.20 -1.79 6.79
CA ALA A 226 11.76 -2.43 5.55
C ALA A 226 11.06 -1.41 4.63
N LEU A 227 10.94 -1.74 3.34
CA LEU A 227 10.40 -0.84 2.34
C LEU A 227 9.40 -1.58 1.42
N GLY A 228 8.24 -0.98 1.18
CA GLY A 228 7.26 -1.44 0.20
C GLY A 228 6.98 -0.40 -0.88
N VAL A 229 7.34 -0.69 -2.11
CA VAL A 229 7.21 0.20 -3.28
C VAL A 229 6.11 -0.34 -4.18
N TRP A 230 4.98 0.36 -4.23
CA TRP A 230 3.77 -0.10 -4.89
C TRP A 230 3.45 0.74 -6.13
N ASN A 231 3.38 0.10 -7.32
CA ASN A 231 3.22 0.76 -8.62
C ASN A 231 4.12 2.01 -8.71
N SER A 232 5.41 1.85 -8.34
CA SER A 232 6.35 2.94 -8.15
C SER A 232 7.80 2.49 -8.31
N GLY A 233 8.72 3.41 -8.06
CA GLY A 233 10.16 3.17 -8.03
C GLY A 233 10.93 4.41 -7.58
N ALA A 234 12.22 4.23 -7.37
CA ALA A 234 13.14 5.33 -7.03
C ALA A 234 13.14 6.37 -8.15
N GLY A 235 12.92 7.62 -7.79
CA GLY A 235 12.89 8.73 -8.74
C GLY A 235 11.53 9.05 -9.35
N LEU A 236 10.49 8.24 -9.11
CA LEU A 236 9.14 8.56 -9.63
C LEU A 236 8.57 9.87 -9.04
N SER A 237 8.99 10.23 -7.83
CA SER A 237 8.67 11.52 -7.20
C SER A 237 9.75 12.60 -7.41
N ALA A 238 10.89 12.23 -8.01
CA ALA A 238 12.00 13.15 -8.20
C ALA A 238 11.67 14.17 -9.30
N ARG A 239 12.12 15.40 -9.08
CA ARG A 239 12.06 16.43 -10.14
C ARG A 239 13.14 16.17 -11.19
N SER A 240 12.87 16.61 -12.42
CA SER A 240 13.90 16.64 -13.46
C SER A 240 15.12 17.40 -12.93
N GLY A 241 16.31 16.78 -13.03
CA GLY A 241 17.56 17.35 -12.54
C GLY A 241 17.89 17.09 -11.07
N SER A 242 17.05 16.39 -10.32
CA SER A 242 17.40 15.94 -8.95
C SER A 242 18.54 14.92 -8.98
N ALA A 243 19.40 14.97 -7.96
CA ALA A 243 20.44 13.95 -7.77
C ALA A 243 19.81 12.55 -7.62
N PRO A 244 20.48 11.50 -8.11
CA PRO A 244 20.02 10.13 -7.92
C PRO A 244 19.85 9.79 -6.43
N ILE A 245 18.74 9.13 -6.08
CA ILE A 245 18.52 8.67 -4.69
C ILE A 245 19.57 7.60 -4.36
N PRO A 246 20.29 7.72 -3.23
CA PRO A 246 21.34 6.78 -2.81
C PRO A 246 20.72 5.52 -2.18
N LEU A 247 20.29 4.57 -3.02
CA LEU A 247 19.57 3.36 -2.60
C LEU A 247 20.41 2.44 -1.71
N GLU A 248 21.72 2.57 -1.71
CA GLU A 248 22.64 1.83 -0.85
C GLU A 248 22.45 2.14 0.66
N LYS A 249 21.73 3.19 1.00
CA LYS A 249 21.36 3.54 2.38
C LYS A 249 20.14 2.79 2.92
N ILE A 250 19.38 2.11 2.07
CA ILE A 250 18.24 1.28 2.51
C ILE A 250 18.77 0.12 3.35
N LYS A 251 18.21 -0.08 4.55
CA LYS A 251 18.76 -1.02 5.53
C LYS A 251 18.13 -2.39 5.56
N GLY A 252 16.92 -2.53 5.06
CA GLY A 252 16.14 -3.75 5.21
C GLY A 252 15.54 -4.29 3.90
N PRO A 253 14.76 -5.37 3.99
CA PRO A 253 14.17 -6.00 2.83
C PRO A 253 13.24 -5.05 2.06
N VAL A 254 13.26 -5.17 0.74
CA VAL A 254 12.49 -4.32 -0.18
C VAL A 254 11.51 -5.16 -0.97
N LEU A 255 10.24 -4.76 -0.96
CA LEU A 255 9.21 -5.23 -1.88
C LEU A 255 8.99 -4.17 -2.97
N VAL A 256 9.03 -4.59 -4.22
CA VAL A 256 8.59 -3.76 -5.36
C VAL A 256 7.47 -4.51 -6.07
N ILE A 257 6.32 -3.87 -6.22
CA ILE A 257 5.17 -4.41 -6.97
C ILE A 257 4.80 -3.39 -8.04
N THR A 258 4.64 -3.85 -9.29
CA THR A 258 4.13 -3.03 -10.40
C THR A 258 3.09 -3.81 -11.21
N GLY A 259 2.37 -3.11 -12.05
CA GLY A 259 1.68 -3.72 -13.18
C GLY A 259 2.64 -4.03 -14.32
N SER A 260 2.10 -4.42 -15.48
CA SER A 260 2.91 -4.70 -16.67
C SER A 260 3.48 -3.43 -17.31
N GLU A 261 4.49 -3.63 -18.14
CA GLU A 261 5.10 -2.55 -18.94
C GLU A 261 4.09 -1.77 -19.79
N LYS A 262 3.00 -2.43 -20.21
CA LYS A 262 1.96 -1.81 -21.05
C LYS A 262 0.92 -1.02 -20.25
N LEU A 263 0.66 -1.41 -18.99
CA LEU A 263 -0.47 -0.91 -18.20
C LEU A 263 -0.04 -0.06 -17.00
N ASP A 264 1.25 -0.10 -16.65
CA ASP A 264 1.77 0.61 -15.49
C ASP A 264 2.96 1.52 -15.87
N ILE A 265 2.74 2.82 -15.80
CA ILE A 265 3.78 3.83 -16.05
C ILE A 265 4.98 3.70 -15.11
N ALA A 266 4.82 3.01 -13.98
CA ALA A 266 5.87 2.79 -12.99
C ALA A 266 6.72 1.55 -13.27
N PHE A 267 6.37 0.71 -14.25
CA PHE A 267 7.09 -0.54 -14.53
C PHE A 267 8.60 -0.33 -14.68
N GLY A 268 9.02 0.57 -15.55
CA GLY A 268 10.45 0.85 -15.78
C GLY A 268 11.17 1.37 -14.54
N SER A 269 10.51 2.23 -13.75
CA SER A 269 11.05 2.76 -12.49
C SER A 269 11.15 1.69 -11.40
N GLY A 270 10.14 0.82 -11.28
CA GLY A 270 10.16 -0.32 -10.36
C GLY A 270 11.26 -1.31 -10.70
N LYS A 271 11.38 -1.68 -11.97
CA LYS A 271 12.44 -2.57 -12.48
C LYS A 271 13.83 -1.98 -12.21
N SER A 272 14.05 -0.70 -12.52
CA SER A 272 15.31 0.00 -12.23
C SER A 272 15.62 0.03 -10.74
N THR A 273 14.63 0.20 -9.88
CA THR A 273 14.81 0.13 -8.42
C THR A 273 15.31 -1.24 -8.00
N PHE A 274 14.66 -2.30 -8.48
CA PHE A 274 15.11 -3.67 -8.24
C PHE A 274 16.55 -3.89 -8.72
N GLU A 275 16.88 -3.48 -9.94
CA GLU A 275 18.20 -3.69 -10.54
C GLU A 275 19.33 -3.02 -9.75
N ARG A 276 19.07 -1.81 -9.22
CA ARG A 276 20.05 -0.99 -8.49
C ARG A 276 20.29 -1.44 -7.04
N ILE A 277 19.34 -2.12 -6.39
CA ILE A 277 19.50 -2.59 -5.00
C ILE A 277 20.12 -3.99 -5.01
N ASN A 278 21.33 -4.13 -4.43
CA ASN A 278 22.07 -5.39 -4.40
C ASN A 278 22.60 -5.79 -3.01
N HIS A 279 22.42 -4.95 -2.00
CA HIS A 279 23.01 -5.12 -0.66
C HIS A 279 22.01 -5.71 0.35
N VAL A 280 20.70 -5.58 0.12
CA VAL A 280 19.62 -6.13 0.96
C VAL A 280 18.73 -7.09 0.16
N PRO A 281 17.87 -7.90 0.83
CA PRO A 281 16.88 -8.72 0.14
C PRO A 281 15.90 -7.88 -0.66
N VAL A 282 15.64 -8.25 -1.92
CA VAL A 282 14.67 -7.56 -2.78
C VAL A 282 13.77 -8.57 -3.47
N PHE A 283 12.47 -8.35 -3.39
CA PHE A 283 11.45 -9.03 -4.17
C PHE A 283 10.82 -8.05 -5.15
N TYR A 284 10.81 -8.37 -6.42
CA TYR A 284 10.10 -7.63 -7.46
C TYR A 284 9.07 -8.52 -8.11
N GLY A 285 7.80 -8.13 -8.00
CA GLY A 285 6.68 -8.79 -8.66
C GLY A 285 5.96 -7.83 -9.60
N TRP A 286 5.56 -8.33 -10.78
CA TRP A 286 4.65 -7.59 -11.66
C TRP A 286 3.61 -8.52 -12.25
N ARG A 287 2.47 -7.97 -12.63
CA ARG A 287 1.34 -8.72 -13.14
C ARG A 287 0.83 -8.10 -14.44
N ASP A 288 0.54 -8.94 -15.45
CA ASP A 288 0.26 -8.51 -16.81
C ASP A 288 -1.00 -7.67 -16.96
N ASP A 289 -2.03 -7.94 -16.16
CA ASP A 289 -3.33 -7.26 -16.16
C ASP A 289 -3.46 -6.18 -15.07
N LEU A 290 -2.43 -5.98 -14.25
CA LEU A 290 -2.44 -4.97 -13.21
C LEU A 290 -2.10 -3.60 -13.80
N GLN A 291 -2.96 -2.63 -13.57
CA GLN A 291 -2.76 -1.24 -13.97
C GLN A 291 -2.03 -0.45 -12.88
N HIS A 292 -1.60 0.76 -13.22
CA HIS A 292 -0.92 1.68 -12.30
C HIS A 292 -1.69 1.96 -11.00
N ILE A 293 -3.01 1.98 -11.08
CA ILE A 293 -3.87 2.24 -9.92
C ILE A 293 -4.11 1.01 -9.04
N GLY A 294 -3.64 -0.19 -9.44
CA GLY A 294 -3.70 -1.40 -8.64
C GLY A 294 -5.10 -1.83 -8.19
N THR A 295 -5.15 -2.67 -7.16
CA THR A 295 -6.42 -3.15 -6.57
C THR A 295 -6.75 -2.47 -5.23
N TYR A 296 -6.03 -1.40 -4.86
CA TYR A 296 -6.10 -0.78 -3.52
C TYR A 296 -7.49 -0.38 -3.06
N GLY A 297 -8.38 -0.05 -3.99
CA GLY A 297 -9.73 0.35 -3.68
C GLY A 297 -10.76 -0.77 -3.76
N ALA A 298 -10.39 -1.95 -4.20
CA ALA A 298 -11.22 -3.13 -4.06
C ALA A 298 -11.42 -3.43 -2.56
N ALA A 299 -12.46 -4.20 -2.24
CA ALA A 299 -12.71 -4.62 -0.86
C ALA A 299 -11.42 -5.17 -0.22
N ASN A 300 -11.05 -4.63 0.94
CA ASN A 300 -9.84 -5.00 1.69
C ASN A 300 -8.54 -4.88 0.86
N GLY A 301 -8.49 -3.94 -0.10
CA GLY A 301 -7.33 -3.72 -0.96
C GLY A 301 -7.11 -4.79 -2.03
N GLY A 302 -8.04 -5.71 -2.19
CA GLY A 302 -7.94 -6.81 -3.13
C GLY A 302 -6.69 -7.66 -2.91
N GLU A 303 -6.12 -8.18 -4.00
CA GLU A 303 -4.91 -9.00 -3.94
C GLU A 303 -3.70 -8.24 -3.39
N LEU A 304 -3.57 -6.95 -3.70
CA LEU A 304 -2.45 -6.15 -3.19
C LEU A 304 -2.52 -5.99 -1.66
N GLY A 305 -3.72 -5.92 -1.08
CA GLY A 305 -3.91 -5.97 0.38
C GLY A 305 -3.39 -7.26 0.98
N GLN A 306 -3.70 -8.40 0.33
CA GLN A 306 -3.23 -9.73 0.76
C GLN A 306 -1.71 -9.88 0.65
N ILE A 307 -1.10 -9.35 -0.39
CA ILE A 307 0.36 -9.37 -0.55
C ILE A 307 1.00 -8.48 0.53
N ALA A 308 0.41 -7.33 0.81
CA ALA A 308 0.97 -6.36 1.75
C ALA A 308 1.09 -6.90 3.18
N TRP A 309 -0.02 -7.40 3.76
CA TRP A 309 0.06 -7.87 5.14
C TRP A 309 0.95 -9.11 5.27
N LYS A 310 1.00 -10.00 4.26
CA LYS A 310 1.93 -11.14 4.26
C LYS A 310 3.39 -10.70 4.19
N TRP A 311 3.70 -9.67 3.38
CA TRP A 311 5.04 -9.08 3.36
C TRP A 311 5.41 -8.53 4.72
N LEU A 312 4.51 -7.77 5.33
CA LEU A 312 4.70 -7.18 6.64
C LEU A 312 4.85 -8.24 7.73
N ASP A 313 3.99 -9.26 7.79
CA ASP A 313 4.09 -10.33 8.79
C ASP A 313 5.40 -11.10 8.68
N TRP A 314 5.87 -11.34 7.44
CA TRP A 314 7.18 -11.95 7.27
C TRP A 314 8.31 -11.05 7.73
N THR A 315 8.35 -9.79 7.30
CA THR A 315 9.50 -8.90 7.51
C THR A 315 9.57 -8.27 8.90
N THR A 316 8.44 -8.13 9.59
CA THR A 316 8.40 -7.52 10.93
C THR A 316 8.23 -8.54 12.05
N ARG A 317 7.68 -9.72 11.76
CA ARG A 317 7.40 -10.76 12.76
C ARG A 317 8.07 -12.09 12.48
N GLY A 318 8.73 -12.22 11.34
CA GLY A 318 9.38 -13.47 10.94
C GLY A 318 8.40 -14.60 10.62
N ASP A 319 7.12 -14.30 10.30
CA ASP A 319 6.10 -15.30 10.03
C ASP A 319 6.46 -16.17 8.82
N GLN A 320 6.72 -17.43 9.06
CA GLN A 320 7.16 -18.38 8.03
C GLN A 320 6.01 -18.82 7.11
N ALA A 321 4.77 -18.72 7.53
CA ALA A 321 3.62 -19.01 6.68
C ALA A 321 3.45 -17.88 5.66
N ALA A 322 3.53 -16.62 6.10
CA ALA A 322 3.53 -15.45 5.25
C ALA A 322 4.74 -15.43 4.29
N ALA A 323 5.92 -15.82 4.78
CA ALA A 323 7.16 -15.90 3.99
C ALA A 323 7.03 -16.80 2.76
N LYS A 324 6.21 -17.87 2.80
CA LYS A 324 5.96 -18.76 1.66
C LYS A 324 5.40 -18.04 0.44
N THR A 325 4.80 -16.87 0.61
CA THR A 325 4.33 -16.04 -0.52
C THR A 325 5.50 -15.56 -1.38
N PHE A 326 6.69 -15.35 -0.78
CA PHE A 326 7.84 -14.70 -1.40
C PHE A 326 9.08 -15.61 -1.53
N LYS A 327 9.25 -16.56 -0.61
CA LYS A 327 10.46 -17.40 -0.50
C LYS A 327 10.34 -18.73 -1.22
N GLY A 328 11.50 -19.23 -1.68
CA GLY A 328 11.64 -20.50 -2.39
C GLY A 328 11.36 -20.40 -3.89
N ALA A 329 11.89 -21.33 -4.67
CA ALA A 329 11.69 -21.39 -6.13
C ALA A 329 10.20 -21.52 -6.51
N ALA A 330 9.42 -22.16 -5.64
CA ALA A 330 7.99 -22.37 -5.79
C ALA A 330 7.17 -21.50 -4.81
N CYS A 331 7.56 -20.25 -4.61
CA CYS A 331 6.84 -19.31 -3.75
C CYS A 331 5.39 -19.09 -4.22
N GLY A 332 4.53 -18.58 -3.35
CA GLY A 332 3.12 -18.36 -3.67
C GLY A 332 2.93 -17.57 -4.96
N LEU A 333 3.56 -16.39 -5.06
CA LEU A 333 3.53 -15.56 -6.26
C LEU A 333 4.32 -16.16 -7.43
N CYS A 334 5.33 -17.01 -7.17
CA CYS A 334 6.10 -17.67 -8.22
C CYS A 334 5.32 -18.76 -8.96
N LYS A 335 4.30 -19.33 -8.33
CA LYS A 335 3.44 -20.39 -8.92
C LYS A 335 2.22 -19.84 -9.63
N ASP A 336 1.85 -18.62 -9.32
CA ASP A 336 0.69 -17.98 -9.94
C ASP A 336 1.05 -17.57 -11.37
N PRO A 337 0.34 -18.11 -12.39
CA PRO A 337 0.70 -17.91 -13.79
C PRO A 337 0.57 -16.48 -14.29
N VAL A 338 -0.13 -15.60 -13.55
CA VAL A 338 -0.32 -14.19 -13.92
C VAL A 338 0.74 -13.27 -13.31
N TRP A 339 1.54 -13.79 -12.36
CA TRP A 339 2.62 -13.06 -11.72
C TRP A 339 3.98 -13.40 -12.33
N HIS A 340 4.77 -12.38 -12.55
CA HIS A 340 6.19 -12.50 -12.87
C HIS A 340 7.01 -12.05 -11.66
N VAL A 341 8.06 -12.78 -11.34
CA VAL A 341 8.82 -12.56 -10.11
C VAL A 341 10.33 -12.56 -10.38
N MET A 342 11.01 -11.57 -9.83
CA MET A 342 12.47 -11.52 -9.71
C MET A 342 12.87 -11.33 -8.25
N LYS A 343 13.94 -12.00 -7.82
CA LYS A 343 14.38 -11.97 -6.41
C LYS A 343 15.88 -11.80 -6.30
N LYS A 344 16.32 -11.10 -5.26
CA LYS A 344 17.71 -11.04 -4.83
C LYS A 344 17.77 -11.25 -3.33
N LYS A 345 18.63 -12.13 -2.85
CA LYS A 345 18.87 -12.42 -1.41
C LYS A 345 17.62 -12.79 -0.59
N ILE A 346 16.49 -13.07 -1.21
CA ILE A 346 15.22 -13.43 -0.54
C ILE A 346 15.30 -14.84 0.06
N ASP A 347 15.95 -15.76 -0.64
CA ASP A 347 16.02 -17.18 -0.26
C ASP A 347 17.22 -17.50 0.63
N GLY A 348 17.93 -16.50 1.15
CA GLY A 348 19.12 -16.69 1.99
C GLY A 348 20.40 -16.96 1.19
N GLN A 349 20.40 -16.74 -0.10
CA GLN A 349 21.63 -16.78 -0.90
C GLN A 349 22.34 -15.43 -0.77
N SER A 350 23.58 -15.48 -0.32
CA SER A 350 24.52 -14.36 -0.20
C SER A 350 24.90 -13.80 -1.57
#